data_39d125962f54d2c783b1e268bde009b7
#
_entry.id   39d125962f54d2c783b1e268bde009b7
#
_cell.length_a   1.000
_cell.length_b   1.000
_cell.length_c   1.000
_cell.angle_alpha   90.00
_cell.angle_beta   90.00
_cell.angle_gamma   90.00
#
_symmetry.space_group_name_H-M   'P 1'
#
loop_
_entity.id
_entity.type
_entity.pdbx_description
1 polymer ?
#
loop_
_entity_poly.entity_id
_entity_poly.type
_entity_poly.pdbx_seq_one_letter_code
_entity_poly.pdbx_strand_id
1 'polypeptide(L)'
;MNNILGSIATAMVIDKNEKNLFVQKDGLTIKVVDKNPGLFELGDMVEGFVYINQKDEYVMMTEEPKIQNGVYGLGEVVAVQHDLGVFVDVGWIGKDLVVSLDDLPLFKNVWPRKGDMLLITPTVDDKDRMWGKLA
;
A
#
# COMPACT_ATOMS: atom_id res chain seq x y z
N MET A 1 11.62 13.42 1.83
CA MET A 1 10.62 12.53 2.45
C MET A 1 9.33 12.58 1.65
N ASN A 2 8.76 11.44 1.38
CA ASN A 2 7.58 11.31 0.53
C ASN A 2 6.31 11.21 1.37
N ASN A 3 5.58 12.33 1.50
CA ASN A 3 4.40 12.41 2.39
C ASN A 3 3.15 11.77 1.78
N ILE A 4 3.16 11.41 0.50
CA ILE A 4 1.95 10.89 -0.16
C ILE A 4 1.73 9.40 0.06
N LEU A 5 2.77 8.67 0.49
CA LEU A 5 2.64 7.22 0.72
C LEU A 5 1.62 6.92 1.82
N GLY A 6 0.67 6.04 1.52
CA GLY A 6 -0.37 5.66 2.47
C GLY A 6 -1.53 6.64 2.54
N SER A 7 -1.64 7.59 1.63
CA SER A 7 -2.70 8.60 1.62
C SER A 7 -3.24 8.88 0.22
N ILE A 8 -4.33 9.64 0.16
CA ILE A 8 -4.96 10.04 -1.10
C ILE A 8 -4.20 11.25 -1.67
N ALA A 9 -3.92 11.20 -2.97
CA ALA A 9 -3.27 12.29 -3.68
C ALA A 9 -3.91 12.48 -5.05
N THR A 10 -3.76 13.67 -5.62
CA THR A 10 -4.20 13.99 -6.96
C THR A 10 -2.97 14.19 -7.84
N ALA A 11 -2.93 13.49 -8.98
CA ALA A 11 -1.79 13.52 -9.88
C ALA A 11 -2.24 13.66 -11.33
N MET A 12 -1.34 14.08 -12.22
CA MET A 12 -1.66 14.35 -13.61
C MET A 12 -1.19 13.21 -14.52
N VAL A 13 -2.04 12.79 -15.46
CA VAL A 13 -1.68 11.80 -16.46
C VAL A 13 -0.58 12.35 -17.36
N ILE A 14 0.58 11.68 -17.37
CA ILE A 14 1.74 12.09 -18.17
C ILE A 14 2.05 11.11 -19.30
N ASP A 15 1.57 9.87 -19.21
CA ASP A 15 1.84 8.85 -20.21
C ASP A 15 0.80 7.74 -20.10
N LYS A 16 0.56 7.06 -21.21
CA LYS A 16 -0.30 5.86 -21.20
C LYS A 16 0.03 4.98 -22.41
N ASN A 17 -0.20 3.69 -22.24
CA ASN A 17 -0.16 2.72 -23.33
C ASN A 17 -1.38 1.80 -23.20
N GLU A 18 -1.41 0.69 -23.94
CA GLU A 18 -2.57 -0.21 -23.92
C GLU A 18 -2.83 -0.82 -22.54
N LYS A 19 -1.78 -1.02 -21.73
CA LYS A 19 -1.87 -1.73 -20.46
C LYS A 19 -1.74 -0.83 -19.24
N ASN A 20 -0.99 0.27 -19.35
CA ASN A 20 -0.59 1.05 -18.20
C ASN A 20 -0.94 2.53 -18.34
N LEU A 21 -1.34 3.11 -17.23
CA LEU A 21 -1.61 4.53 -17.08
C LEU A 21 -0.63 5.09 -16.05
N PHE A 22 0.11 6.13 -16.43
CA PHE A 22 1.09 6.76 -15.55
C PHE A 22 0.69 8.19 -15.23
N VAL A 23 0.77 8.54 -13.96
CA VAL A 23 0.50 9.89 -13.46
C VAL A 23 1.73 10.41 -12.75
N GLN A 24 1.82 11.74 -12.59
CA GLN A 24 2.96 12.36 -11.92
C GLN A 24 2.49 13.39 -10.91
N LYS A 25 3.16 13.41 -9.78
CA LYS A 25 2.98 14.43 -8.75
C LYS A 25 4.35 14.75 -8.15
N ASP A 26 4.70 16.04 -8.17
CA ASP A 26 5.95 16.54 -7.58
C ASP A 26 7.20 15.77 -8.04
N GLY A 27 7.23 15.46 -9.34
CA GLY A 27 8.35 14.74 -9.94
C GLY A 27 8.31 13.23 -9.78
N LEU A 28 7.32 12.69 -9.05
CA LEU A 28 7.19 11.26 -8.80
C LEU A 28 6.25 10.64 -9.84
N THR A 29 6.71 9.61 -10.54
CA THR A 29 5.90 8.86 -11.50
C THR A 29 5.21 7.70 -10.80
N ILE A 30 3.90 7.59 -11.00
CA ILE A 30 3.04 6.64 -10.29
C ILE A 30 2.20 5.89 -11.32
N LYS A 31 2.13 4.57 -11.20
CA LYS A 31 1.30 3.74 -12.08
C LYS A 31 -0.08 3.53 -11.46
N VAL A 32 -1.14 3.86 -12.19
CA VAL A 32 -2.52 3.60 -11.75
C VAL A 32 -2.85 2.14 -12.04
N VAL A 33 -3.28 1.39 -11.02
CA VAL A 33 -3.40 -0.08 -11.11
C VAL A 33 -4.83 -0.59 -11.29
N ASP A 34 -5.84 0.25 -11.12
CA ASP A 34 -7.25 -0.18 -11.12
C ASP A 34 -8.11 0.54 -12.16
N LYS A 35 -7.51 1.17 -13.17
CA LYS A 35 -8.24 1.86 -14.24
C LYS A 35 -7.69 1.50 -15.61
N ASN A 36 -8.59 1.44 -16.59
CA ASN A 36 -8.22 1.25 -17.97
C ASN A 36 -7.57 2.54 -18.53
N PRO A 37 -6.35 2.47 -19.09
CA PRO A 37 -5.70 3.66 -19.65
C PRO A 37 -6.51 4.38 -20.72
N GLY A 38 -7.34 3.65 -21.47
CA GLY A 38 -8.17 4.22 -22.52
C GLY A 38 -9.24 5.20 -22.04
N LEU A 39 -9.53 5.21 -20.72
CA LEU A 39 -10.51 6.13 -20.14
C LEU A 39 -9.94 7.53 -19.86
N PHE A 40 -8.64 7.72 -20.04
CA PHE A 40 -7.96 8.96 -19.66
C PHE A 40 -7.16 9.53 -20.82
N GLU A 41 -6.97 10.85 -20.79
CA GLU A 41 -6.12 11.57 -21.73
C GLU A 41 -4.97 12.21 -21.00
N LEU A 42 -3.88 12.51 -21.73
CA LEU A 42 -2.75 13.23 -21.18
C LEU A 42 -3.22 14.57 -20.61
N GLY A 43 -2.78 14.91 -19.42
CA GLY A 43 -3.19 16.11 -18.71
C GLY A 43 -4.38 15.95 -17.79
N ASP A 44 -5.09 14.82 -17.86
CA ASP A 44 -6.19 14.56 -16.93
C ASP A 44 -5.66 14.41 -15.49
N MET A 45 -6.47 14.83 -14.53
CA MET A 45 -6.15 14.67 -13.11
C MET A 45 -6.80 13.40 -12.57
N VAL A 46 -6.05 12.63 -11.80
CA VAL A 46 -6.51 11.38 -11.20
C VAL A 46 -6.26 11.46 -9.70
N GLU A 47 -7.31 11.22 -8.93
CA GLU A 47 -7.21 11.15 -7.47
C GLU A 47 -7.21 9.69 -7.04
N GLY A 48 -6.31 9.33 -6.14
CA GLY A 48 -6.26 7.96 -5.64
C GLY A 48 -5.32 7.78 -4.47
N PHE A 49 -5.34 6.58 -3.94
CA PHE A 49 -4.50 6.15 -2.83
C PHE A 49 -3.14 5.70 -3.34
N VAL A 50 -2.06 6.29 -2.80
CA VAL A 50 -0.69 6.05 -3.27
C VAL A 50 0.06 5.16 -2.29
N TYR A 51 0.74 4.15 -2.82
CA TYR A 51 1.54 3.23 -2.00
C TYR A 51 2.65 2.62 -2.86
N ILE A 52 3.55 1.88 -2.21
CA ILE A 52 4.58 1.10 -2.91
C ILE A 52 4.14 -0.35 -2.89
N ASN A 53 4.08 -0.98 -4.08
CA ASN A 53 3.66 -2.37 -4.21
C ASN A 53 4.83 -3.34 -3.91
N GLN A 54 4.57 -4.64 -4.02
CA GLN A 54 5.58 -5.67 -3.72
C GLN A 54 6.75 -5.68 -4.70
N LYS A 55 6.64 -5.01 -5.84
CA LYS A 55 7.72 -4.86 -6.82
C LYS A 55 8.50 -3.55 -6.63
N ASP A 56 8.28 -2.87 -5.53
CA ASP A 56 8.89 -1.58 -5.21
C ASP A 56 8.53 -0.47 -6.20
N GLU A 57 7.37 -0.56 -6.82
CA GLU A 57 6.84 0.48 -7.70
C GLU A 57 5.90 1.40 -6.93
N TYR A 58 5.96 2.71 -7.22
CA TYR A 58 4.95 3.65 -6.76
C TYR A 58 3.69 3.44 -7.59
N VAL A 59 2.58 3.16 -6.93
CA VAL A 59 1.31 2.87 -7.58
C VAL A 59 0.17 3.63 -6.93
N MET A 60 -0.92 3.77 -7.67
CA MET A 60 -2.13 4.44 -7.21
C MET A 60 -3.32 3.54 -7.49
N MET A 61 -4.18 3.37 -6.50
CA MET A 61 -5.51 2.80 -6.70
C MET A 61 -6.56 3.89 -6.50
N THR A 62 -7.46 4.03 -7.46
CA THR A 62 -8.50 5.05 -7.39
C THR A 62 -9.62 4.69 -6.46
N GLU A 63 -9.83 3.39 -6.21
CA GLU A 63 -10.74 2.93 -5.19
C GLU A 63 -10.10 3.10 -3.83
N GLU A 64 -10.71 3.90 -2.96
CA GLU A 64 -10.16 4.23 -1.65
C GLU A 64 -10.19 3.02 -0.73
N PRO A 65 -9.03 2.55 -0.22
CA PRO A 65 -9.01 1.43 0.73
C PRO A 65 -9.45 1.87 2.11
N LYS A 66 -9.94 0.92 2.91
CA LYS A 66 -10.36 1.19 4.30
C LYS A 66 -9.15 1.44 5.21
N ILE A 67 -8.03 0.80 4.93
CA ILE A 67 -6.80 0.94 5.71
C ILE A 67 -5.88 1.91 4.98
N GLN A 68 -5.57 3.02 5.63
CA GLN A 68 -4.69 4.07 5.11
C GLN A 68 -4.06 4.82 6.28
N ASN A 69 -3.16 5.76 6.01
CA ASN A 69 -2.46 6.50 7.07
C ASN A 69 -3.43 7.08 8.08
N GLY A 70 -3.18 6.77 9.36
CA GLY A 70 -4.01 7.27 10.46
C GLY A 70 -5.36 6.59 10.61
N VAL A 71 -5.69 5.63 9.74
CA VAL A 71 -6.96 4.91 9.79
C VAL A 71 -6.67 3.42 10.02
N TYR A 72 -7.10 2.93 11.17
CA TYR A 72 -6.99 1.50 11.51
C TYR A 72 -8.14 0.73 10.87
N GLY A 73 -7.83 -0.46 10.39
CA GLY A 73 -8.82 -1.37 9.86
C GLY A 73 -8.39 -2.81 10.07
N LEU A 74 -9.34 -3.73 9.89
CA LEU A 74 -9.07 -5.16 10.03
C LEU A 74 -8.44 -5.70 8.74
N GLY A 75 -7.26 -6.30 8.87
CA GLY A 75 -6.60 -7.03 7.80
C GLY A 75 -6.45 -8.49 8.16
N GLU A 76 -6.40 -9.35 7.15
CA GLU A 76 -6.27 -10.79 7.36
C GLU A 76 -4.82 -11.23 7.23
N VAL A 77 -4.34 -12.03 8.18
CA VAL A 77 -3.01 -12.63 8.12
C VAL A 77 -3.00 -13.66 6.99
N VAL A 78 -2.11 -13.46 6.02
CA VAL A 78 -1.98 -14.35 4.84
C VAL A 78 -0.70 -15.18 4.85
N ALA A 79 0.30 -14.76 5.62
CA ALA A 79 1.55 -15.52 5.74
C ALA A 79 2.26 -15.14 7.04
N VAL A 80 3.08 -16.04 7.53
CA VAL A 80 3.92 -15.81 8.72
C VAL A 80 5.34 -16.25 8.38
N GLN A 81 6.31 -15.35 8.58
CA GLN A 81 7.73 -15.64 8.44
C GLN A 81 8.42 -15.29 9.77
N HIS A 82 8.92 -16.30 10.48
CA HIS A 82 9.43 -16.11 11.83
C HIS A 82 10.69 -15.25 11.92
N ASP A 83 11.38 -15.04 10.82
CA ASP A 83 12.56 -14.17 10.73
C ASP A 83 12.24 -12.75 10.26
N LEU A 84 10.99 -12.47 9.91
CA LEU A 84 10.60 -11.16 9.38
C LEU A 84 9.36 -10.59 10.08
N GLY A 85 8.29 -11.34 10.18
CA GLY A 85 7.05 -10.90 10.77
C GLY A 85 5.81 -11.56 10.17
N VAL A 86 4.69 -10.86 10.28
CA VAL A 86 3.37 -11.35 9.86
C VAL A 86 2.90 -10.52 8.67
N PHE A 87 2.53 -11.19 7.58
CA PHE A 87 2.03 -10.54 6.36
C PHE A 87 0.52 -10.44 6.41
N VAL A 88 -0.01 -9.24 6.18
CA VAL A 88 -1.42 -8.92 6.34
C VAL A 88 -1.98 -8.34 5.03
N ASP A 89 -3.06 -8.93 4.54
CA ASP A 89 -3.82 -8.39 3.42
C ASP A 89 -4.67 -7.22 3.91
N VAL A 90 -4.42 -6.04 3.36
CA VAL A 90 -5.09 -4.79 3.76
C VAL A 90 -5.97 -4.25 2.63
N GLY A 91 -6.21 -5.06 1.59
CA GLY A 91 -7.04 -4.66 0.46
C GLY A 91 -6.33 -3.78 -0.57
N TRP A 92 -5.01 -3.68 -0.50
CA TRP A 92 -4.21 -2.94 -1.49
C TRP A 92 -3.78 -3.88 -2.61
N ILE A 93 -3.98 -3.46 -3.85
CA ILE A 93 -3.62 -4.28 -5.01
C ILE A 93 -2.11 -4.50 -5.07
N GLY A 94 -1.69 -5.77 -5.04
CA GLY A 94 -0.28 -6.15 -5.16
C GLY A 94 0.60 -5.79 -3.98
N LYS A 95 0.01 -5.63 -2.78
CA LYS A 95 0.78 -5.28 -1.57
C LYS A 95 0.13 -5.83 -0.31
N ASP A 96 0.89 -6.62 0.45
CA ASP A 96 0.57 -6.95 1.84
C ASP A 96 1.41 -6.07 2.75
N LEU A 97 0.89 -5.72 3.92
CA LEU A 97 1.68 -5.04 4.93
C LEU A 97 2.29 -6.05 5.88
N VAL A 98 3.55 -5.82 6.25
CA VAL A 98 4.26 -6.67 7.21
C VAL A 98 4.20 -6.03 8.58
N VAL A 99 3.70 -6.76 9.57
CA VAL A 99 3.89 -6.40 10.97
C VAL A 99 5.24 -6.97 11.37
N SER A 100 6.19 -6.10 11.69
CA SER A 100 7.57 -6.48 11.99
C SER A 100 7.64 -7.42 13.20
N LEU A 101 8.57 -8.35 13.16
CA LEU A 101 8.84 -9.23 14.31
C LEU A 101 9.17 -8.44 15.58
N ASP A 102 9.71 -7.22 15.43
CA ASP A 102 10.03 -6.35 16.56
C ASP A 102 8.77 -5.83 17.30
N ASP A 103 7.63 -5.86 16.63
CA ASP A 103 6.34 -5.42 17.19
C ASP A 103 5.47 -6.59 17.65
N LEU A 104 5.99 -7.80 17.56
CA LEU A 104 5.27 -9.02 17.90
C LEU A 104 5.79 -9.61 19.23
N PRO A 105 5.02 -10.50 19.89
CA PRO A 105 5.47 -11.13 21.13
C PRO A 105 6.80 -11.87 20.96
N LEU A 106 7.58 -11.92 22.02
CA LEU A 106 8.87 -12.61 22.02
C LEU A 106 8.73 -14.10 21.68
N PHE A 107 7.67 -14.73 22.17
CA PHE A 107 7.42 -16.15 21.91
C PHE A 107 6.61 -16.31 20.64
N LYS A 108 7.21 -16.94 19.63
CA LYS A 108 6.60 -17.06 18.29
C LYS A 108 5.34 -17.95 18.27
N ASN A 109 5.19 -18.81 19.25
CA ASN A 109 4.00 -19.67 19.35
C ASN A 109 2.72 -18.91 19.71
N VAL A 110 2.83 -17.64 20.14
CA VAL A 110 1.67 -16.77 20.42
C VAL A 110 1.47 -15.69 19.36
N TRP A 111 2.22 -15.75 18.26
CA TRP A 111 2.02 -14.83 17.14
C TRP A 111 0.68 -15.09 16.46
N PRO A 112 0.13 -14.08 15.79
CA PRO A 112 -1.03 -14.29 14.92
C PRO A 112 -0.74 -15.37 13.88
N ARG A 113 -1.78 -16.08 13.49
CA ARG A 113 -1.70 -17.18 12.52
C ARG A 113 -2.46 -16.82 11.26
N LYS A 114 -2.13 -17.51 10.17
CA LYS A 114 -2.86 -17.36 8.91
C LYS A 114 -4.37 -17.48 9.14
N GLY A 115 -5.12 -16.51 8.65
CA GLY A 115 -6.57 -16.42 8.82
C GLY A 115 -7.02 -15.53 9.97
N ASP A 116 -6.12 -15.16 10.89
CA ASP A 116 -6.44 -14.25 11.96
C ASP A 116 -6.65 -12.83 11.43
N MET A 117 -7.54 -12.08 12.07
CA MET A 117 -7.79 -10.68 11.72
C MET A 117 -7.05 -9.77 12.70
N LEU A 118 -6.34 -8.79 12.15
CA LEU A 118 -5.58 -7.82 12.95
C LEU A 118 -6.05 -6.41 12.67
N LEU A 119 -6.18 -5.61 13.71
CA LEU A 119 -6.48 -4.18 13.58
C LEU A 119 -5.17 -3.43 13.40
N ILE A 120 -4.93 -2.94 12.18
CA ILE A 120 -3.66 -2.31 11.81
C ILE A 120 -3.87 -1.04 10.99
N THR A 121 -2.82 -0.22 10.96
CA THR A 121 -2.70 0.92 10.06
C THR A 121 -1.30 0.88 9.42
N PRO A 122 -1.11 1.49 8.23
CA PRO A 122 0.23 1.56 7.64
C PRO A 122 1.12 2.54 8.40
N THR A 123 2.41 2.26 8.39
CA THR A 123 3.45 3.20 8.80
C THR A 123 4.55 3.16 7.75
N VAL A 124 5.22 4.29 7.57
CA VAL A 124 6.30 4.43 6.58
C VAL A 124 7.58 4.76 7.32
N ASP A 125 8.64 3.99 7.09
CA ASP A 125 9.93 4.25 7.74
C ASP A 125 10.73 5.32 6.97
N ASP A 126 11.91 5.66 7.46
CA ASP A 126 12.76 6.69 6.86
C ASP A 126 13.39 6.29 5.52
N LYS A 127 13.22 5.04 5.10
CA LYS A 127 13.63 4.52 3.78
C LYS A 127 12.45 4.31 2.84
N ASP A 128 11.30 4.91 3.15
CA ASP A 128 10.04 4.78 2.40
C ASP A 128 9.52 3.35 2.30
N ARG A 129 9.89 2.48 3.25
CA ARG A 129 9.33 1.14 3.34
C ARG A 129 8.04 1.19 4.16
N MET A 130 7.03 0.48 3.70
CA MET A 130 5.70 0.48 4.33
C MET A 130 5.51 -0.77 5.17
N TRP A 131 5.09 -0.57 6.41
CA TRP A 131 4.87 -1.62 7.39
C TRP A 131 3.46 -1.52 7.96
N GLY A 132 2.96 -2.59 8.57
CA GLY A 132 1.74 -2.58 9.35
C GLY A 132 2.06 -2.30 10.83
N LYS A 133 1.28 -1.41 11.42
CA LYS A 133 1.37 -1.09 12.85
C LYS A 133 0.12 -1.58 13.55
N LEU A 134 0.28 -2.37 14.61
CA LEU A 134 -0.83 -2.87 15.42
C LEU A 134 -1.46 -1.75 16.25
N ALA A 135 -2.77 -1.85 16.41
CA ALA A 135 -3.51 -0.95 17.30
C ALA A 135 -3.12 -1.16 18.77
#